data_bc0bfa265c8fe11132dc993af7241acb
#
_entry.id   bc0bfa265c8fe11132dc993af7241acb
#
_cell.length_a   1.000
_cell.length_b   1.000
_cell.length_c   1.000
_cell.angle_alpha   90.00
_cell.angle_beta   90.00
_cell.angle_gamma   90.00
#
_symmetry.space_group_name_H-M   'P 1'
#
loop_
_entity.id
_entity.type
_entity.pdbx_description
1 polymer ?
#
loop_
_entity_poly.entity_id
_entity_poly.type
_entity_poly.pdbx_seq_one_letter_code
_entity_poly.pdbx_strand_id
1 'polypeptide(L)'
;PQRVPNPRRRQNLGIYRQQLIGKRQVIMRWLAHRGGALDFREFAQANPGQPFPIAVAFGADPATILGAVTPVPDSLSEYQFAGLLRGSRTEVVKTQVGDEGEMLQVPASAEFVLEGHIPPAPAGFQGESEHGVPLMERGGYLHALEGPYGDHTGYYNEQDWFPVFEVSRLTHRKDPVYHSTYTGKPPDEPAVLGVALNEVFVPILQKQFPEIVDFYLPPEGCSYRMAIISMKKAYPGHSKRLMFGLSLIHISE
;
A
#
# COMPACT_ATOMS: atom_id res chain seq x y z
N PRO A 1 -10.33 -17.21 22.26
CA PRO A 1 -11.39 -16.30 21.84
C PRO A 1 -11.47 -16.34 20.32
N GLN A 2 -12.70 -16.48 19.78
CA GLN A 2 -12.88 -16.41 18.34
C GLN A 2 -12.50 -15.00 17.87
N ARG A 3 -11.72 -14.92 16.77
CA ARG A 3 -11.40 -13.63 16.14
C ARG A 3 -12.65 -12.92 15.62
N VAL A 4 -12.68 -11.61 15.80
CA VAL A 4 -13.70 -10.76 15.20
C VAL A 4 -13.33 -10.56 13.71
N PRO A 5 -14.21 -10.89 12.77
CA PRO A 5 -13.94 -10.67 11.35
C PRO A 5 -13.70 -9.20 11.02
N ASN A 6 -12.92 -8.93 9.96
CA ASN A 6 -12.76 -7.57 9.44
C ASN A 6 -14.16 -6.97 9.11
N PRO A 7 -14.54 -5.84 9.72
CA PRO A 7 -15.85 -5.23 9.48
C PRO A 7 -16.08 -4.82 8.03
N ARG A 8 -15.03 -4.52 7.29
CA ARG A 8 -15.11 -4.18 5.86
C ARG A 8 -15.40 -5.37 4.94
N ARG A 9 -15.32 -6.60 5.46
CA ARG A 9 -15.55 -7.85 4.73
C ARG A 9 -14.73 -7.98 3.44
N ARG A 10 -13.63 -7.22 3.31
CA ARG A 10 -12.69 -7.30 2.19
C ARG A 10 -11.26 -7.36 2.70
N GLN A 11 -10.38 -7.95 1.92
CA GLN A 11 -8.95 -7.90 2.14
C GLN A 11 -8.41 -6.63 1.46
N ASN A 12 -7.64 -5.84 2.17
CA ASN A 12 -6.91 -4.71 1.62
C ASN A 12 -5.71 -5.22 0.80
N LEU A 13 -5.45 -4.60 -0.33
CA LEU A 13 -4.24 -4.75 -1.13
C LEU A 13 -3.60 -3.37 -1.30
N GLY A 14 -2.28 -3.28 -1.12
CA GLY A 14 -1.56 -2.01 -1.29
C GLY A 14 -0.07 -2.23 -1.50
N ILE A 15 0.61 -1.24 -2.06
CA ILE A 15 2.07 -1.22 -2.15
C ILE A 15 2.61 -0.44 -0.96
N TYR A 16 3.53 -1.08 -0.23
CA TYR A 16 4.11 -0.52 0.98
C TYR A 16 5.62 -0.70 0.99
N ARG A 17 6.33 0.36 1.39
CA ARG A 17 7.77 0.29 1.63
C ARG A 17 8.06 -0.63 2.81
N GLN A 18 9.12 -1.41 2.67
CA GLN A 18 9.56 -2.37 3.67
C GLN A 18 11.06 -2.24 3.90
N GLN A 19 11.49 -2.49 5.14
CA GLN A 19 12.90 -2.56 5.51
C GLN A 19 13.19 -3.89 6.20
N LEU A 20 14.14 -4.64 5.65
CA LEU A 20 14.61 -5.90 6.25
C LEU A 20 15.49 -5.59 7.47
N ILE A 21 15.13 -6.13 8.63
CA ILE A 21 15.83 -5.90 9.91
C ILE A 21 16.32 -7.19 10.58
N GLY A 22 16.15 -8.31 9.93
CA GLY A 22 16.58 -9.64 10.38
C GLY A 22 16.19 -10.70 9.37
N LYS A 23 16.58 -11.95 9.58
CA LYS A 23 16.28 -13.08 8.66
C LYS A 23 14.80 -13.27 8.40
N ARG A 24 13.96 -12.92 9.37
CA ARG A 24 12.51 -13.12 9.34
C ARG A 24 11.72 -11.87 9.74
N GLN A 25 12.38 -10.74 9.93
CA GLN A 25 11.74 -9.52 10.42
C GLN A 25 11.85 -8.40 9.39
N VAL A 26 10.72 -7.83 9.09
CA VAL A 26 10.56 -6.77 8.09
C VAL A 26 9.71 -5.65 8.68
N ILE A 27 10.16 -4.40 8.58
CA ILE A 27 9.35 -3.23 8.95
C ILE A 27 8.29 -3.00 7.88
N MET A 28 7.04 -2.79 8.30
CA MET A 28 5.93 -2.42 7.42
C MET A 28 5.65 -0.93 7.55
N ARG A 29 6.15 -0.12 6.63
CA ARG A 29 5.88 1.33 6.66
C ARG A 29 4.44 1.61 6.26
N TRP A 30 3.59 1.68 7.25
CA TRP A 30 2.18 2.02 7.10
C TRP A 30 1.90 3.41 7.65
N LEU A 31 1.79 4.38 6.77
CA LEU A 31 1.31 5.71 7.14
C LEU A 31 -0.13 5.62 7.67
N ALA A 32 -0.45 6.45 8.65
CA ALA A 32 -1.66 6.34 9.47
C ALA A 32 -2.99 6.33 8.69
N HIS A 33 -3.03 6.95 7.50
CA HIS A 33 -4.20 7.04 6.63
C HIS A 33 -4.29 5.92 5.58
N ARG A 34 -3.25 5.09 5.42
CA ARG A 34 -3.24 4.00 4.44
C ARG A 34 -4.07 2.80 4.89
N GLY A 35 -4.64 2.07 3.91
CA GLY A 35 -5.53 0.94 4.15
C GLY A 35 -4.95 -0.12 5.10
N GLY A 36 -3.68 -0.50 4.94
CA GLY A 36 -3.02 -1.45 5.85
C GLY A 36 -2.96 -0.97 7.31
N ALA A 37 -2.68 0.33 7.54
CA ALA A 37 -2.69 0.91 8.88
C ALA A 37 -4.10 0.97 9.49
N LEU A 38 -5.11 1.26 8.65
CA LEU A 38 -6.51 1.28 9.07
C LEU A 38 -6.98 -0.12 9.48
N ASP A 39 -6.74 -1.12 8.63
CA ASP A 39 -7.11 -2.50 8.90
C ASP A 39 -6.40 -3.05 10.14
N PHE A 40 -5.11 -2.74 10.31
CA PHE A 40 -4.34 -3.14 11.48
C PHE A 40 -4.90 -2.52 12.77
N ARG A 41 -5.24 -1.21 12.78
CA ARG A 41 -5.82 -0.56 13.97
C ARG A 41 -7.19 -1.13 14.34
N GLU A 42 -8.07 -1.33 13.35
CA GLU A 42 -9.38 -1.94 13.56
C GLU A 42 -9.25 -3.36 14.11
N PHE A 43 -8.33 -4.15 13.55
CA PHE A 43 -8.05 -5.50 14.04
C PHE A 43 -7.51 -5.50 15.47
N ALA A 44 -6.53 -4.66 15.77
CA ALA A 44 -5.91 -4.57 17.09
C ALA A 44 -6.92 -4.18 18.19
N GLN A 45 -7.86 -3.29 17.86
CA GLN A 45 -8.96 -2.91 18.76
C GLN A 45 -9.96 -4.05 18.96
N ALA A 46 -10.31 -4.77 17.91
CA ALA A 46 -11.29 -5.86 17.97
C ALA A 46 -10.70 -7.16 18.53
N ASN A 47 -9.40 -7.38 18.39
CA ASN A 47 -8.70 -8.63 18.73
C ASN A 47 -7.41 -8.34 19.54
N PRO A 48 -7.50 -7.73 20.73
CA PRO A 48 -6.32 -7.35 21.50
C PRO A 48 -5.45 -8.57 21.82
N GLY A 49 -4.13 -8.43 21.58
CA GLY A 49 -3.15 -9.49 21.84
C GLY A 49 -3.16 -10.65 20.83
N GLN A 50 -3.93 -10.56 19.74
CA GLN A 50 -3.88 -11.54 18.67
C GLN A 50 -2.90 -11.10 17.58
N PRO A 51 -2.12 -12.01 16.96
CA PRO A 51 -1.24 -11.69 15.86
C PRO A 51 -2.06 -11.25 14.62
N PHE A 52 -1.65 -10.15 13.98
CA PHE A 52 -2.31 -9.65 12.76
C PHE A 52 -1.74 -10.33 11.51
N PRO A 53 -2.52 -11.06 10.71
CA PRO A 53 -2.00 -11.80 9.56
C PRO A 53 -1.64 -10.86 8.41
N ILE A 54 -0.49 -11.14 7.76
CA ILE A 54 0.00 -10.42 6.58
C ILE A 54 0.51 -11.43 5.56
N ALA A 55 0.30 -11.09 4.29
CA ALA A 55 1.00 -11.70 3.17
C ALA A 55 1.59 -10.59 2.29
N VAL A 56 2.83 -10.79 1.83
CA VAL A 56 3.52 -9.89 0.89
C VAL A 56 3.82 -10.65 -0.38
N ALA A 57 3.31 -10.15 -1.51
CA ALA A 57 3.53 -10.73 -2.82
C ALA A 57 4.51 -9.87 -3.63
N PHE A 58 5.52 -10.49 -4.23
CA PHE A 58 6.45 -9.86 -5.16
C PHE A 58 6.23 -10.40 -6.56
N GLY A 59 6.41 -9.55 -7.58
CA GLY A 59 6.30 -9.96 -8.96
C GLY A 59 4.86 -10.31 -9.38
N ALA A 60 3.86 -9.63 -8.83
CA ALA A 60 2.49 -9.69 -9.34
C ALA A 60 2.41 -9.04 -10.72
N ASP A 61 1.37 -9.39 -11.49
CA ASP A 61 1.17 -8.78 -12.81
C ASP A 61 0.88 -7.27 -12.75
N PRO A 62 1.16 -6.51 -13.82
CA PRO A 62 1.03 -5.05 -13.82
C PRO A 62 -0.36 -4.52 -13.46
N ALA A 63 -1.44 -5.20 -13.86
CA ALA A 63 -2.80 -4.77 -13.53
C ALA A 63 -3.07 -4.90 -12.02
N THR A 64 -2.53 -5.94 -11.38
CA THR A 64 -2.61 -6.11 -9.92
C THR A 64 -1.80 -5.04 -9.19
N ILE A 65 -0.61 -4.68 -9.69
CA ILE A 65 0.22 -3.60 -9.14
C ILE A 65 -0.51 -2.25 -9.25
N LEU A 66 -1.07 -1.94 -10.42
CA LEU A 66 -1.88 -0.73 -10.62
C LEU A 66 -3.11 -0.71 -9.70
N GLY A 67 -3.78 -1.84 -9.53
CA GLY A 67 -4.90 -1.96 -8.60
C GLY A 67 -4.50 -1.65 -7.16
N ALA A 68 -3.31 -2.10 -6.74
CA ALA A 68 -2.80 -1.90 -5.39
C ALA A 68 -2.39 -0.44 -5.06
N VAL A 69 -2.04 0.38 -6.07
CA VAL A 69 -1.70 1.80 -5.87
C VAL A 69 -2.88 2.73 -6.08
N THR A 70 -3.95 2.23 -6.66
CA THR A 70 -5.12 3.01 -7.03
C THR A 70 -5.98 3.34 -5.81
N PRO A 71 -6.41 4.59 -5.61
CA PRO A 71 -7.36 4.95 -4.56
C PRO A 71 -8.78 4.51 -4.95
N VAL A 72 -9.06 3.22 -4.84
CA VAL A 72 -10.41 2.69 -5.06
C VAL A 72 -11.31 2.94 -3.84
N PRO A 73 -12.62 3.13 -4.04
CA PRO A 73 -13.57 3.23 -2.93
C PRO A 73 -13.55 1.96 -2.07
N ASP A 74 -13.80 2.09 -0.76
CA ASP A 74 -13.83 0.98 0.19
C ASP A 74 -14.81 -0.15 -0.16
N SER A 75 -15.80 0.14 -1.00
CA SER A 75 -16.77 -0.83 -1.52
C SER A 75 -16.22 -1.71 -2.66
N LEU A 76 -15.08 -1.35 -3.25
CA LEU A 76 -14.46 -2.04 -4.37
C LEU A 76 -13.14 -2.66 -3.92
N SER A 77 -12.97 -3.96 -4.13
CA SER A 77 -11.69 -4.62 -3.89
C SER A 77 -10.68 -4.26 -4.99
N GLU A 78 -9.43 -4.04 -4.60
CA GLU A 78 -8.31 -3.79 -5.51
C GLU A 78 -8.14 -4.95 -6.52
N TYR A 79 -8.43 -6.20 -6.11
CA TYR A 79 -8.45 -7.36 -7.02
C TYR A 79 -9.55 -7.28 -8.08
N GLN A 80 -10.73 -6.76 -7.70
CA GLN A 80 -11.81 -6.54 -8.66
C GLN A 80 -11.44 -5.43 -9.64
N PHE A 81 -10.84 -4.36 -9.15
CA PHE A 81 -10.35 -3.27 -10.00
C PHE A 81 -9.23 -3.73 -10.94
N ALA A 82 -8.26 -4.51 -10.45
CA ALA A 82 -7.23 -5.13 -11.29
C ALA A 82 -7.84 -6.03 -12.37
N GLY A 83 -8.88 -6.78 -12.03
CA GLY A 83 -9.64 -7.60 -12.99
C GLY A 83 -10.34 -6.77 -14.05
N LEU A 84 -10.89 -5.60 -13.68
CA LEU A 84 -11.47 -4.66 -14.62
C LEU A 84 -10.43 -4.12 -15.61
N LEU A 85 -9.27 -3.71 -15.12
CA LEU A 85 -8.16 -3.23 -15.95
C LEU A 85 -7.65 -4.28 -16.94
N ARG A 86 -7.57 -5.52 -16.47
CA ARG A 86 -7.11 -6.65 -17.30
C ARG A 86 -8.17 -7.16 -18.29
N GLY A 87 -9.44 -6.88 -18.06
CA GLY A 87 -10.55 -7.47 -18.80
C GLY A 87 -10.84 -8.93 -18.44
N SER A 88 -10.28 -9.44 -17.34
CA SER A 88 -10.51 -10.80 -16.85
C SER A 88 -10.33 -10.87 -15.33
N ARG A 89 -10.96 -11.85 -14.69
CA ARG A 89 -10.87 -12.03 -13.23
C ARG A 89 -9.41 -12.20 -12.78
N THR A 90 -9.03 -11.52 -11.70
CA THR A 90 -7.74 -11.76 -11.05
C THR A 90 -7.77 -13.13 -10.37
N GLU A 91 -6.86 -14.01 -10.77
CA GLU A 91 -6.68 -15.29 -10.13
C GLU A 91 -5.92 -15.11 -8.81
N VAL A 92 -6.46 -15.72 -7.75
CA VAL A 92 -5.88 -15.68 -6.42
C VAL A 92 -5.78 -17.07 -5.82
N VAL A 93 -4.78 -17.25 -4.96
CA VAL A 93 -4.61 -18.46 -4.15
C VAL A 93 -4.63 -18.09 -2.68
N LYS A 94 -5.01 -19.04 -1.82
CA LYS A 94 -4.99 -18.82 -0.37
C LYS A 94 -3.57 -19.02 0.18
N THR A 95 -3.20 -18.20 1.16
CA THR A 95 -2.01 -18.44 1.98
C THR A 95 -2.13 -19.74 2.75
N GLN A 96 -0.99 -20.27 3.23
CA GLN A 96 -0.94 -21.54 3.96
C GLN A 96 -0.63 -21.34 5.45
N VAL A 97 -0.31 -20.11 5.85
CA VAL A 97 -0.05 -19.75 7.26
C VAL A 97 -1.32 -19.17 7.86
N GLY A 98 -1.67 -19.66 9.05
CA GLY A 98 -2.87 -19.31 9.79
C GLY A 98 -3.98 -20.38 9.71
N ASP A 99 -4.99 -20.24 10.54
CA ASP A 99 -6.18 -21.09 10.54
C ASP A 99 -7.08 -20.77 9.32
N GLU A 100 -8.04 -21.63 8.99
CA GLU A 100 -8.90 -21.45 7.81
C GLU A 100 -9.59 -20.08 7.70
N GLY A 101 -9.91 -19.45 8.84
CA GLY A 101 -10.49 -18.10 8.91
C GLY A 101 -9.49 -16.96 8.74
N GLU A 102 -8.19 -17.25 8.73
CA GLU A 102 -7.08 -16.29 8.71
C GLU A 102 -6.32 -16.29 7.37
N MET A 103 -6.63 -17.23 6.48
CA MET A 103 -5.99 -17.36 5.20
C MET A 103 -6.28 -16.14 4.34
N LEU A 104 -5.22 -15.45 3.94
CA LEU A 104 -5.30 -14.33 3.01
C LEU A 104 -5.31 -14.84 1.56
N GLN A 105 -5.82 -14.02 0.66
CA GLN A 105 -5.73 -14.25 -0.78
C GLN A 105 -4.53 -13.49 -1.34
N VAL A 106 -3.71 -14.16 -2.12
CA VAL A 106 -2.56 -13.56 -2.81
C VAL A 106 -2.66 -13.81 -4.31
N PRO A 107 -2.09 -12.93 -5.16
CA PRO A 107 -2.13 -13.12 -6.61
C PRO A 107 -1.49 -14.46 -6.99
N ALA A 108 -2.20 -15.27 -7.77
CA ALA A 108 -1.66 -16.54 -8.29
C ALA A 108 -0.47 -16.31 -9.24
N SER A 109 -0.36 -15.09 -9.80
CA SER A 109 0.75 -14.67 -10.66
C SER A 109 2.02 -14.26 -9.89
N ALA A 110 1.98 -14.14 -8.56
CA ALA A 110 3.13 -13.72 -7.76
C ALA A 110 4.34 -14.65 -7.95
N GLU A 111 5.51 -14.06 -8.03
CA GLU A 111 6.79 -14.79 -8.15
C GLU A 111 7.27 -15.30 -6.78
N PHE A 112 7.09 -14.46 -5.74
CA PHE A 112 7.38 -14.82 -4.35
C PHE A 112 6.24 -14.37 -3.44
N VAL A 113 5.98 -15.12 -2.38
CA VAL A 113 5.04 -14.75 -1.33
C VAL A 113 5.69 -14.97 0.04
N LEU A 114 5.70 -13.92 0.86
CA LEU A 114 6.01 -14.00 2.27
C LEU A 114 4.69 -14.07 3.04
N GLU A 115 4.59 -15.00 3.97
CA GLU A 115 3.42 -15.19 4.82
C GLU A 115 3.82 -15.11 6.29
N GLY A 116 3.01 -14.50 7.12
CA GLY A 116 3.27 -14.37 8.55
C GLY A 116 2.32 -13.37 9.21
N HIS A 117 2.81 -12.66 10.21
CA HIS A 117 1.96 -11.80 11.04
C HIS A 117 2.75 -10.68 11.72
N ILE A 118 2.04 -9.64 12.18
CA ILE A 118 2.56 -8.70 13.17
C ILE A 118 2.33 -9.31 14.55
N PRO A 119 3.41 -9.63 15.31
CA PRO A 119 3.27 -10.25 16.62
C PRO A 119 2.83 -9.24 17.68
N PRO A 120 2.01 -9.66 18.65
CA PRO A 120 1.83 -8.91 19.88
C PRO A 120 3.15 -8.81 20.62
N ALA A 121 3.36 -7.73 21.38
CA ALA A 121 4.53 -7.54 22.22
C ALA A 121 4.11 -7.30 23.67
N PRO A 122 4.88 -7.80 24.65
CA PRO A 122 4.63 -7.53 26.07
C PRO A 122 4.69 -6.02 26.36
N ALA A 123 3.86 -5.55 27.27
CA ALA A 123 3.84 -4.15 27.66
C ALA A 123 5.23 -3.66 28.11
N GLY A 124 5.68 -2.54 27.56
CA GLY A 124 6.97 -1.94 27.85
C GLY A 124 8.17 -2.67 27.25
N PHE A 125 7.97 -3.61 26.35
CA PHE A 125 9.08 -4.28 25.66
C PHE A 125 9.97 -3.28 24.92
N GLN A 126 11.29 -3.44 25.10
CA GLN A 126 12.35 -2.77 24.35
C GLN A 126 13.44 -3.77 24.00
N GLY A 127 14.06 -3.62 22.85
CA GLY A 127 15.11 -4.51 22.38
C GLY A 127 15.72 -4.05 21.07
N GLU A 128 16.43 -4.95 20.43
CA GLU A 128 17.01 -4.74 19.10
C GLU A 128 16.74 -5.93 18.21
N SER A 129 16.63 -5.69 16.91
CA SER A 129 16.54 -6.74 15.89
C SER A 129 17.89 -7.41 15.64
N GLU A 130 17.91 -8.46 14.83
CA GLU A 130 19.15 -9.15 14.42
C GLU A 130 20.16 -8.20 13.74
N HIS A 131 19.68 -7.14 13.07
CA HIS A 131 20.52 -6.14 12.42
C HIS A 131 20.75 -4.89 13.29
N GLY A 132 20.48 -4.93 14.60
CA GLY A 132 20.72 -3.82 15.53
C GLY A 132 19.72 -2.67 15.39
N VAL A 133 18.55 -2.90 14.80
CA VAL A 133 17.50 -1.89 14.70
C VAL A 133 16.69 -1.85 15.99
N PRO A 134 16.48 -0.69 16.62
CA PRO A 134 15.68 -0.58 17.83
C PRO A 134 14.26 -1.12 17.67
N LEU A 135 13.84 -1.92 18.66
CA LEU A 135 12.51 -2.50 18.77
C LEU A 135 11.81 -2.00 20.03
N MET A 136 10.50 -1.82 19.95
CA MET A 136 9.68 -1.52 21.13
C MET A 136 8.26 -2.05 20.99
N GLU A 137 7.59 -2.18 22.11
CA GLU A 137 6.13 -2.35 22.13
C GLU A 137 5.45 -1.00 21.89
N ARG A 138 4.47 -0.97 20.99
CA ARG A 138 3.57 0.15 20.79
C ARG A 138 2.16 -0.33 20.49
N GLY A 139 1.21 0.06 21.34
CA GLY A 139 -0.19 -0.35 21.18
C GLY A 139 -0.43 -1.85 21.27
N GLY A 140 0.40 -2.58 22.05
CA GLY A 140 0.31 -4.02 22.24
C GLY A 140 1.05 -4.87 21.18
N TYR A 141 1.76 -4.24 20.23
CA TYR A 141 2.42 -4.90 19.11
C TYR A 141 3.88 -4.49 18.95
N LEU A 142 4.66 -5.37 18.32
CA LEU A 142 6.08 -5.12 18.04
C LEU A 142 6.24 -4.07 16.95
N HIS A 143 7.01 -3.02 17.25
CA HIS A 143 7.40 -1.96 16.32
C HIS A 143 8.92 -1.84 16.25
N ALA A 144 9.41 -1.35 15.12
CA ALA A 144 10.83 -1.05 14.89
C ALA A 144 10.99 0.37 14.35
N LEU A 145 12.15 0.97 14.64
CA LEU A 145 12.51 2.30 14.16
C LEU A 145 13.01 2.22 12.71
N GLU A 146 12.20 2.71 11.77
CA GLU A 146 12.54 2.73 10.33
C GLU A 146 13.31 3.98 9.95
N GLY A 147 14.27 3.82 9.06
CA GLY A 147 14.95 4.93 8.43
C GLY A 147 16.20 5.42 9.16
N PRO A 148 16.72 6.61 8.78
CA PRO A 148 16.21 7.49 7.71
C PRO A 148 16.25 6.82 6.33
N TYR A 149 15.27 7.09 5.47
CA TYR A 149 15.12 6.47 4.16
C TYR A 149 15.12 7.52 3.05
N GLY A 150 15.97 7.33 2.02
CA GLY A 150 16.00 8.20 0.84
C GLY A 150 14.73 8.03 0.01
N ASP A 151 14.14 9.15 -0.43
CA ASP A 151 12.85 9.17 -1.12
C ASP A 151 12.94 9.94 -2.45
N HIS A 152 11.87 9.86 -3.25
CA HIS A 152 11.73 10.49 -4.57
C HIS A 152 11.87 12.02 -4.56
N THR A 153 11.76 12.66 -3.42
CA THR A 153 12.03 14.10 -3.25
C THR A 153 13.52 14.45 -3.36
N GLY A 154 14.42 13.46 -3.27
CA GLY A 154 15.86 13.64 -3.16
C GLY A 154 16.36 13.91 -1.75
N TYR A 155 15.47 13.85 -0.75
CA TYR A 155 15.78 14.00 0.67
C TYR A 155 15.50 12.71 1.43
N TYR A 156 16.05 12.61 2.64
CA TYR A 156 15.76 11.51 3.55
C TYR A 156 14.51 11.82 4.38
N ASN A 157 13.65 10.82 4.53
CA ASN A 157 12.56 10.88 5.50
C ASN A 157 13.12 10.78 6.93
N GLU A 158 12.44 11.40 7.87
CA GLU A 158 12.71 11.23 9.29
C GLU A 158 12.47 9.78 9.72
N GLN A 159 13.15 9.39 10.81
CA GLN A 159 12.91 8.10 11.45
C GLN A 159 11.54 8.07 12.11
N ASP A 160 10.84 6.94 12.01
CA ASP A 160 9.57 6.72 12.69
C ASP A 160 9.37 5.23 13.02
N TRP A 161 8.44 4.96 13.92
CA TRP A 161 8.14 3.63 14.42
C TRP A 161 7.00 2.98 13.64
N PHE A 162 7.28 1.83 13.04
CA PHE A 162 6.31 1.05 12.29
C PHE A 162 6.24 -0.39 12.75
N PRO A 163 5.09 -1.08 12.51
CA PRO A 163 4.91 -2.48 12.89
C PRO A 163 5.96 -3.39 12.24
N VAL A 164 6.35 -4.42 12.98
CA VAL A 164 7.24 -5.47 12.49
C VAL A 164 6.42 -6.65 11.99
N PHE A 165 6.65 -7.04 10.75
CA PHE A 165 6.13 -8.25 10.15
C PHE A 165 7.11 -9.39 10.38
N GLU A 166 6.69 -10.43 11.09
CA GLU A 166 7.43 -11.70 11.25
C GLU A 166 7.03 -12.68 10.16
N VAL A 167 8.01 -13.04 9.33
CA VAL A 167 7.85 -13.99 8.23
C VAL A 167 7.92 -15.41 8.77
N SER A 168 6.81 -16.14 8.66
CA SER A 168 6.73 -17.56 9.04
C SER A 168 7.05 -18.48 7.86
N ARG A 169 6.74 -18.04 6.64
CA ARG A 169 6.89 -18.83 5.42
C ARG A 169 7.26 -17.96 4.22
N LEU A 170 8.12 -18.51 3.36
CA LEU A 170 8.40 -17.99 2.01
C LEU A 170 8.05 -19.08 1.00
N THR A 171 7.23 -18.75 0.03
CA THR A 171 6.94 -19.58 -1.14
C THR A 171 7.33 -18.84 -2.41
N HIS A 172 7.69 -19.57 -3.46
CA HIS A 172 8.06 -18.99 -4.74
C HIS A 172 7.72 -19.94 -5.89
N ARG A 173 7.68 -19.44 -7.10
CA ARG A 173 7.59 -20.24 -8.33
C ARG A 173 8.81 -21.13 -8.47
N LYS A 174 8.71 -22.14 -9.30
CA LYS A 174 9.82 -23.06 -9.58
C LYS A 174 11.06 -22.32 -10.10
N ASP A 175 10.84 -21.40 -11.03
CA ASP A 175 11.88 -20.55 -11.63
C ASP A 175 11.44 -19.07 -11.47
N PRO A 176 11.59 -18.49 -10.26
CA PRO A 176 11.03 -17.18 -9.97
C PRO A 176 11.89 -16.04 -10.54
N VAL A 177 11.24 -14.99 -11.00
CA VAL A 177 11.88 -13.75 -11.42
C VAL A 177 11.72 -12.71 -10.32
N TYR A 178 12.83 -12.18 -9.83
CA TYR A 178 12.79 -11.08 -8.88
C TYR A 178 12.71 -9.74 -9.61
N HIS A 179 11.54 -9.13 -9.56
CA HIS A 179 11.33 -7.78 -10.09
C HIS A 179 11.96 -6.77 -9.15
N SER A 180 12.98 -6.07 -9.63
CA SER A 180 13.72 -5.04 -8.88
C SER A 180 13.61 -3.70 -9.59
N THR A 181 13.47 -2.65 -8.80
CA THR A 181 13.45 -1.26 -9.26
C THR A 181 14.13 -0.37 -8.23
N TYR A 182 14.23 0.90 -8.50
CA TYR A 182 14.75 1.89 -7.56
C TYR A 182 13.83 3.10 -7.48
N THR A 183 13.84 3.76 -6.35
CA THR A 183 13.16 5.03 -6.11
C THR A 183 14.18 6.11 -5.83
N GLY A 184 14.01 7.27 -6.43
CA GLY A 184 14.91 8.40 -6.26
C GLY A 184 14.37 9.63 -6.98
N LYS A 185 15.29 10.50 -7.43
CA LYS A 185 14.90 11.64 -8.25
C LYS A 185 14.35 11.16 -9.61
N PRO A 186 13.22 11.68 -10.09
CA PRO A 186 12.68 11.34 -11.41
C PRO A 186 13.71 11.53 -12.56
N PRO A 187 13.63 10.70 -13.62
CA PRO A 187 12.65 9.65 -13.86
C PRO A 187 12.91 8.37 -13.06
N ASP A 188 11.86 7.89 -12.39
CA ASP A 188 11.89 6.69 -11.54
C ASP A 188 10.59 5.88 -11.68
N GLU A 189 10.43 4.80 -10.91
CA GLU A 189 9.22 3.98 -10.94
C GLU A 189 7.94 4.80 -10.66
N PRO A 190 7.85 5.67 -9.63
CA PRO A 190 6.66 6.47 -9.39
C PRO A 190 6.28 7.38 -10.56
N ALA A 191 7.27 7.91 -11.29
CA ALA A 191 7.00 8.73 -12.49
C ALA A 191 6.34 7.90 -13.61
N VAL A 192 6.80 6.65 -13.81
CA VAL A 192 6.22 5.74 -14.82
C VAL A 192 4.82 5.29 -14.40
N LEU A 193 4.62 4.95 -13.13
CA LEU A 193 3.28 4.64 -12.59
C LEU A 193 2.33 5.82 -12.75
N GLY A 194 2.81 7.07 -12.60
CA GLY A 194 2.04 8.29 -12.83
C GLY A 194 1.46 8.39 -14.23
N VAL A 195 2.22 8.01 -15.25
CA VAL A 195 1.73 7.97 -16.64
C VAL A 195 0.57 6.98 -16.78
N ALA A 196 0.74 5.76 -16.27
CA ALA A 196 -0.29 4.73 -16.32
C ALA A 196 -1.57 5.13 -15.54
N LEU A 197 -1.40 5.77 -14.37
CA LEU A 197 -2.52 6.27 -13.58
C LEU A 197 -3.26 7.41 -14.30
N ASN A 198 -2.56 8.30 -15.01
CA ASN A 198 -3.19 9.32 -15.82
C ASN A 198 -4.10 8.71 -16.88
N GLU A 199 -3.62 7.73 -17.65
CA GLU A 199 -4.40 7.06 -18.69
C GLU A 199 -5.69 6.43 -18.14
N VAL A 200 -5.62 5.84 -16.93
CA VAL A 200 -6.76 5.17 -16.29
C VAL A 200 -7.74 6.17 -15.67
N PHE A 201 -7.24 7.20 -14.99
CA PHE A 201 -8.09 8.05 -14.13
C PHE A 201 -8.61 9.31 -14.80
N VAL A 202 -7.90 9.89 -15.75
CA VAL A 202 -8.36 11.13 -16.42
C VAL A 202 -9.74 10.97 -17.02
N PRO A 203 -10.09 9.87 -17.72
CA PRO A 203 -11.45 9.67 -18.22
C PRO A 203 -12.52 9.57 -17.11
N ILE A 204 -12.16 9.06 -15.94
CA ILE A 204 -13.07 8.99 -14.79
C ILE A 204 -13.27 10.37 -14.17
N LEU A 205 -12.18 11.14 -14.00
CA LEU A 205 -12.23 12.53 -13.52
C LEU A 205 -13.05 13.43 -14.46
N GLN A 206 -12.91 13.26 -15.76
CA GLN A 206 -13.70 13.99 -16.77
C GLN A 206 -15.19 13.68 -16.68
N LYS A 207 -15.59 12.50 -16.25
CA LYS A 207 -17.02 12.20 -15.98
C LYS A 207 -17.54 12.93 -14.75
N GLN A 208 -16.70 13.11 -13.73
CA GLN A 208 -17.05 13.81 -12.50
C GLN A 208 -16.92 15.34 -12.65
N PHE A 209 -15.93 15.79 -13.42
CA PHE A 209 -15.62 17.20 -13.71
C PHE A 209 -15.52 17.39 -15.22
N PRO A 210 -16.67 17.52 -15.93
CA PRO A 210 -16.70 17.59 -17.40
C PRO A 210 -16.02 18.84 -17.96
N GLU A 211 -15.72 19.81 -17.12
CA GLU A 211 -14.91 20.99 -17.47
C GLU A 211 -13.42 20.69 -17.72
N ILE A 212 -12.91 19.53 -17.26
CA ILE A 212 -11.52 19.12 -17.48
C ILE A 212 -11.34 18.75 -18.96
N VAL A 213 -10.43 19.47 -19.63
CA VAL A 213 -10.02 19.18 -21.01
C VAL A 213 -8.85 18.22 -21.02
N ASP A 214 -7.86 18.49 -20.15
CA ASP A 214 -6.65 17.70 -20.02
C ASP A 214 -6.13 17.74 -18.58
N PHE A 215 -5.42 16.69 -18.19
CA PHE A 215 -4.89 16.50 -16.83
C PHE A 215 -3.53 15.82 -16.92
N TYR A 216 -2.51 16.43 -16.32
CA TYR A 216 -1.16 15.92 -16.36
C TYR A 216 -0.49 15.99 -14.98
N LEU A 217 0.16 14.92 -14.57
CA LEU A 217 1.00 14.84 -13.38
C LEU A 217 2.47 14.82 -13.81
N PRO A 218 3.15 15.98 -13.82
CA PRO A 218 4.54 16.07 -14.27
C PRO A 218 5.48 15.35 -13.30
N PRO A 219 6.54 14.68 -13.78
CA PRO A 219 7.56 14.04 -12.93
C PRO A 219 8.20 15.01 -11.94
N GLU A 220 8.33 16.28 -12.32
CA GLU A 220 8.86 17.35 -11.48
C GLU A 220 8.01 17.62 -10.23
N GLY A 221 6.77 17.16 -10.22
CA GLY A 221 5.86 17.19 -9.08
C GLY A 221 6.14 16.11 -8.04
N CYS A 222 7.23 15.39 -8.12
CA CYS A 222 7.68 14.39 -7.15
C CYS A 222 6.55 13.43 -6.73
N SER A 223 6.18 12.50 -7.63
CA SER A 223 5.16 11.47 -7.38
C SER A 223 3.78 12.04 -7.01
N TYR A 224 3.14 12.67 -7.99
CA TYR A 224 1.74 13.12 -7.93
C TYR A 224 1.44 14.34 -7.05
N ARG A 225 2.45 15.07 -6.59
CA ARG A 225 2.24 16.23 -5.72
C ARG A 225 1.95 17.53 -6.48
N MET A 226 2.02 17.49 -7.80
CA MET A 226 1.64 18.59 -8.68
C MET A 226 0.73 18.09 -9.80
N ALA A 227 -0.36 18.78 -10.06
CA ALA A 227 -1.22 18.53 -11.19
C ALA A 227 -1.34 19.78 -12.08
N ILE A 228 -1.19 19.62 -13.38
CA ILE A 228 -1.44 20.65 -14.38
C ILE A 228 -2.73 20.30 -15.08
N ILE A 229 -3.72 21.20 -15.02
CA ILE A 229 -5.07 20.94 -15.52
C ILE A 229 -5.49 22.02 -16.50
N SER A 230 -5.84 21.60 -17.70
CA SER A 230 -6.53 22.45 -18.68
C SER A 230 -8.04 22.28 -18.52
N MET A 231 -8.77 23.40 -18.44
CA MET A 231 -10.21 23.35 -18.23
C MET A 231 -10.98 24.37 -19.05
N LYS A 232 -12.23 24.07 -19.36
CA LYS A 232 -13.19 25.03 -19.91
C LYS A 232 -13.85 25.81 -18.78
N LYS A 233 -13.37 27.03 -18.55
CA LYS A 233 -13.92 27.92 -17.53
C LYS A 233 -15.26 28.51 -17.98
N ALA A 234 -16.33 28.31 -17.20
CA ALA A 234 -17.68 28.83 -17.52
C ALA A 234 -18.07 30.07 -16.70
N TYR A 235 -17.48 30.30 -15.51
CA TYR A 235 -17.85 31.40 -14.63
C TYR A 235 -16.67 31.81 -13.70
N PRO A 236 -16.73 33.01 -13.09
CA PRO A 236 -15.73 33.41 -12.07
C PRO A 236 -15.71 32.42 -10.88
N GLY A 237 -14.53 31.97 -10.49
CA GLY A 237 -14.38 30.98 -9.40
C GLY A 237 -14.47 29.52 -9.80
N HIS A 238 -14.80 29.19 -11.06
CA HIS A 238 -14.92 27.80 -11.53
C HIS A 238 -13.63 27.00 -11.33
N SER A 239 -12.47 27.59 -11.59
CA SER A 239 -11.18 26.95 -11.35
C SER A 239 -10.94 26.63 -9.87
N LYS A 240 -11.34 27.53 -8.95
CA LYS A 240 -11.24 27.26 -7.50
C LYS A 240 -12.13 26.09 -7.08
N ARG A 241 -13.36 26.01 -7.61
CA ARG A 241 -14.25 24.87 -7.37
C ARG A 241 -13.59 23.55 -7.82
N LEU A 242 -13.00 23.53 -9.01
CA LEU A 242 -12.28 22.34 -9.50
C LEU A 242 -11.09 21.99 -8.63
N MET A 243 -10.29 22.96 -8.22
CA MET A 243 -9.13 22.74 -7.31
C MET A 243 -9.59 22.13 -5.98
N PHE A 244 -10.66 22.63 -5.35
CA PHE A 244 -11.21 22.05 -4.14
C PHE A 244 -11.77 20.64 -4.36
N GLY A 245 -12.47 20.40 -5.46
CA GLY A 245 -13.00 19.08 -5.78
C GLY A 245 -11.90 18.04 -5.96
N LEU A 246 -10.84 18.37 -6.67
CA LEU A 246 -9.68 17.49 -6.86
C LEU A 246 -8.86 17.29 -5.57
N SER A 247 -8.71 18.37 -4.78
CA SER A 247 -8.04 18.27 -3.47
C SER A 247 -8.74 17.29 -2.55
N LEU A 248 -10.08 17.28 -2.50
CA LEU A 248 -10.85 16.34 -1.69
C LEU A 248 -10.69 14.87 -2.13
N ILE A 249 -10.43 14.63 -3.41
CA ILE A 249 -10.19 13.28 -3.95
C ILE A 249 -8.75 12.82 -3.67
N HIS A 250 -7.80 13.75 -3.65
CA HIS A 250 -6.36 13.48 -3.55
C HIS A 250 -5.73 13.96 -2.24
N ILE A 251 -6.52 14.30 -1.22
CA ILE A 251 -5.95 14.58 0.11
C ILE A 251 -5.37 13.29 0.67
N SER A 252 -4.14 13.04 0.29
CA SER A 252 -3.21 12.21 1.01
C SER A 252 -2.03 13.09 1.40
N GLU A 253 -1.99 13.51 2.66
CA GLU A 253 -0.95 14.34 3.30
C GLU A 253 -1.01 15.84 2.98
#